data_401fcbe3e07640a3cf9c965477d7b248
#
_entry.id   401fcbe3e07640a3cf9c965477d7b248
#
_cell.length_a   1.000
_cell.length_b   1.000
_cell.length_c   1.000
_cell.angle_alpha   90.00
_cell.angle_beta   90.00
_cell.angle_gamma   90.00
#
_symmetry.space_group_name_H-M   'P 1'
#
loop_
_entity.id
_entity.type
_entity.pdbx_description
1 polymer ?
#
loop_
_entity_poly.entity_id
_entity_poly.type
_entity_poly.pdbx_seq_one_letter_code
_entity_poly.pdbx_strand_id
1 'polypeptide(L)'
;MDGTPVDINSPTCVDAIARVTRLADGRLYGIYVNPINVAREKTSGVDVSANWRLPTRFGDFRFSGYYTWVRAHDFQQFEGDPVEDEFAVNSGFDIPRTKASASVSWERNAWTATLHGERLGKLPTSDSYDQIFDPEDGDSAWISATYRYNASVQYAFNDHARLSLVVDNLFDKQPPKDATYTAYPYYDISWFDTVGRTYYLEFTWKFGGNAL
;
A
#
# COMPACT_ATOMS: atom_id res chain seq x y z
N MET A 1 2.16 1.70 -27.28
CA MET A 1 2.35 0.35 -27.90
C MET A 1 3.66 0.42 -28.65
N ASP A 2 4.63 -0.39 -28.21
CA ASP A 2 6.03 -0.36 -28.69
C ASP A 2 6.26 -0.92 -30.11
N GLY A 3 5.18 -1.29 -30.80
CA GLY A 3 5.26 -1.86 -32.15
C GLY A 3 5.78 -3.29 -32.21
N THR A 4 5.98 -3.97 -31.08
CA THR A 4 6.37 -5.38 -31.05
C THR A 4 5.26 -6.22 -31.67
N PRO A 5 5.53 -7.09 -32.67
CA PRO A 5 4.51 -7.93 -33.24
C PRO A 5 3.92 -8.86 -32.17
N VAL A 6 2.60 -8.85 -32.03
CA VAL A 6 1.90 -9.77 -31.13
C VAL A 6 1.99 -11.18 -31.69
N ASP A 7 2.55 -12.12 -30.90
CA ASP A 7 2.53 -13.53 -31.27
C ASP A 7 1.12 -14.11 -31.05
N ILE A 8 0.35 -14.22 -32.14
CA ILE A 8 -1.00 -14.76 -32.11
C ILE A 8 -1.07 -16.24 -31.69
N ASN A 9 0.05 -16.94 -31.70
CA ASN A 9 0.14 -18.33 -31.27
C ASN A 9 0.58 -18.47 -29.79
N SER A 10 0.84 -17.35 -29.10
CA SER A 10 1.11 -17.41 -27.68
C SER A 10 -0.10 -17.97 -26.92
N PRO A 11 0.11 -18.72 -25.83
CA PRO A 11 -0.99 -19.27 -25.02
C PRO A 11 -2.01 -18.21 -24.60
N THR A 12 -1.60 -17.01 -24.22
CA THR A 12 -2.46 -15.90 -23.88
C THR A 12 -3.33 -15.47 -25.06
N CYS A 13 -2.76 -15.29 -26.26
CA CYS A 13 -3.53 -14.91 -27.45
C CYS A 13 -4.51 -15.99 -27.89
N VAL A 14 -4.10 -17.25 -27.87
CA VAL A 14 -4.96 -18.40 -28.21
C VAL A 14 -6.17 -18.45 -27.26
N ASP A 15 -5.97 -18.33 -25.96
CA ASP A 15 -7.05 -18.30 -24.98
C ASP A 15 -7.98 -17.08 -25.19
N ALA A 16 -7.42 -15.88 -25.39
CA ALA A 16 -8.19 -14.67 -25.63
C ALA A 16 -9.06 -14.77 -26.89
N ILE A 17 -8.51 -15.30 -27.99
CA ILE A 17 -9.24 -15.51 -29.25
C ILE A 17 -10.38 -16.51 -29.05
N ALA A 18 -10.15 -17.61 -28.34
CA ALA A 18 -11.16 -18.63 -28.07
C ALA A 18 -12.37 -18.10 -27.27
N ARG A 19 -12.20 -17.02 -26.54
CA ARG A 19 -13.27 -16.38 -25.74
C ARG A 19 -14.12 -15.40 -26.54
N VAL A 20 -13.71 -15.03 -27.75
CA VAL A 20 -14.41 -14.03 -28.58
C VAL A 20 -15.30 -14.71 -29.60
N THR A 21 -16.60 -14.43 -29.53
CA THR A 21 -17.57 -14.88 -30.53
C THR A 21 -17.92 -13.72 -31.47
N ARG A 22 -17.88 -14.00 -32.78
CA ARG A 22 -18.23 -13.00 -33.83
C ARG A 22 -19.36 -13.48 -34.66
N LEU A 23 -20.14 -12.52 -35.20
CA LEU A 23 -21.15 -12.76 -36.22
C LEU A 23 -20.51 -13.09 -37.57
N ALA A 24 -21.32 -13.60 -38.52
CA ALA A 24 -20.83 -13.94 -39.84
C ALA A 24 -20.26 -12.72 -40.63
N ASP A 25 -20.65 -11.53 -40.27
CA ASP A 25 -20.15 -10.26 -40.84
C ASP A 25 -18.90 -9.71 -40.10
N GLY A 26 -18.37 -10.48 -39.17
CA GLY A 26 -17.14 -10.14 -38.38
C GLY A 26 -17.38 -9.28 -37.17
N ARG A 27 -18.60 -8.73 -36.95
CA ARG A 27 -18.89 -7.94 -35.75
C ARG A 27 -18.80 -8.77 -34.49
N LEU A 28 -18.34 -8.14 -33.37
CA LEU A 28 -18.29 -8.77 -32.06
C LEU A 28 -19.73 -9.10 -31.62
N TYR A 29 -19.96 -10.38 -31.33
CA TYR A 29 -21.23 -10.86 -30.76
C TYR A 29 -21.18 -10.96 -29.24
N GLY A 30 -20.07 -11.47 -28.69
CA GLY A 30 -19.91 -11.63 -27.27
C GLY A 30 -18.48 -12.00 -26.90
N ILE A 31 -18.17 -11.77 -25.62
CA ILE A 31 -16.92 -12.19 -24.99
C ILE A 31 -17.29 -13.07 -23.79
N TYR A 32 -16.75 -14.28 -23.77
CA TYR A 32 -16.91 -15.18 -22.63
C TYR A 32 -15.89 -14.83 -21.55
N VAL A 33 -16.37 -14.33 -20.42
CA VAL A 33 -15.55 -13.95 -19.27
C VAL A 33 -15.78 -14.94 -18.14
N ASN A 34 -14.77 -15.69 -17.76
CA ASN A 34 -14.79 -16.60 -16.63
C ASN A 34 -13.48 -16.52 -15.86
N PRO A 35 -13.48 -16.86 -14.55
CA PRO A 35 -12.25 -17.03 -13.80
C PRO A 35 -11.39 -18.13 -14.43
N ILE A 36 -10.10 -17.87 -14.53
CA ILE A 36 -9.08 -18.85 -14.95
C ILE A 36 -8.06 -19.02 -13.85
N ASN A 37 -7.49 -20.23 -13.77
CA ASN A 37 -6.37 -20.44 -12.88
C ASN A 37 -5.10 -19.86 -13.52
N VAL A 38 -4.37 -19.06 -12.76
CA VAL A 38 -3.05 -18.56 -13.14
C VAL A 38 -2.07 -19.71 -13.19
N ALA A 39 -1.23 -19.76 -14.21
CA ALA A 39 -0.26 -20.84 -14.35
C ALA A 39 0.78 -20.80 -13.23
N ARG A 40 1.29 -19.62 -12.89
CA ARG A 40 2.34 -19.47 -11.88
C ARG A 40 2.45 -18.06 -11.34
N GLU A 41 2.53 -17.96 -10.01
CA GLU A 41 2.94 -16.75 -9.30
C GLU A 41 4.00 -17.14 -8.27
N LYS A 42 5.06 -16.33 -8.14
CA LYS A 42 6.16 -16.58 -7.22
C LYS A 42 6.57 -15.30 -6.54
N THR A 43 6.47 -15.30 -5.21
CA THR A 43 6.92 -14.19 -4.37
C THR A 43 7.97 -14.66 -3.39
N SER A 44 8.98 -13.82 -3.16
CA SER A 44 10.01 -14.05 -2.15
C SER A 44 10.42 -12.76 -1.48
N GLY A 45 10.73 -12.82 -0.19
CA GLY A 45 11.09 -11.63 0.57
C GLY A 45 11.52 -11.94 2.00
N VAL A 46 11.63 -10.89 2.79
CA VAL A 46 12.01 -10.95 4.21
C VAL A 46 11.10 -10.03 5.00
N ASP A 47 10.52 -10.59 6.06
CA ASP A 47 9.79 -9.85 7.08
C ASP A 47 10.60 -9.84 8.37
N VAL A 48 10.73 -8.66 8.97
CA VAL A 48 11.42 -8.46 10.25
C VAL A 48 10.47 -7.79 11.22
N SER A 49 10.37 -8.33 12.42
CA SER A 49 9.67 -7.68 13.52
C SER A 49 10.56 -7.58 14.76
N ALA A 50 10.42 -6.49 15.50
CA ALA A 50 11.13 -6.27 16.74
C ALA A 50 10.21 -5.64 17.78
N ASN A 51 10.27 -6.15 19.02
CA ASN A 51 9.58 -5.58 20.16
C ASN A 51 10.54 -5.47 21.32
N TRP A 52 10.55 -4.32 21.96
CA TRP A 52 11.43 -4.08 23.10
C TRP A 52 10.73 -3.25 24.16
N ARG A 53 10.92 -3.60 25.42
CA ARG A 53 10.44 -2.85 26.59
C ARG A 53 11.62 -2.34 27.39
N LEU A 54 11.59 -1.06 27.72
CA LEU A 54 12.62 -0.37 28.49
C LEU A 54 11.98 0.33 29.70
N PRO A 55 11.97 -0.29 30.87
CA PRO A 55 11.56 0.38 32.09
C PRO A 55 12.63 1.41 32.52
N THR A 56 12.20 2.62 32.86
CA THR A 56 13.09 3.70 33.30
C THR A 56 12.49 4.45 34.47
N ARG A 57 13.32 5.27 35.15
CA ARG A 57 12.82 6.19 36.19
C ARG A 57 11.86 7.28 35.67
N PHE A 58 11.83 7.47 34.36
CA PHE A 58 10.95 8.45 33.70
C PHE A 58 9.66 7.83 33.16
N GLY A 59 9.47 6.53 33.33
CA GLY A 59 8.35 5.74 32.83
C GLY A 59 8.80 4.55 32.01
N ASP A 60 7.86 3.75 31.58
CA ASP A 60 8.07 2.56 30.78
C ASP A 60 7.94 2.90 29.28
N PHE A 61 8.97 2.57 28.53
CA PHE A 61 8.94 2.69 27.07
C PHE A 61 8.71 1.31 26.44
N ARG A 62 7.85 1.28 25.43
CA ARG A 62 7.68 0.10 24.56
C ARG A 62 7.93 0.53 23.12
N PHE A 63 8.77 -0.22 22.46
CA PHE A 63 9.12 -0.05 21.06
C PHE A 63 8.61 -1.26 20.28
N SER A 64 7.97 -1.02 19.14
CA SER A 64 7.66 -2.07 18.17
C SER A 64 8.06 -1.61 16.79
N GLY A 65 8.47 -2.53 15.95
CA GLY A 65 8.83 -2.23 14.57
C GLY A 65 8.57 -3.43 13.67
N TYR A 66 8.17 -3.13 12.45
CA TYR A 66 7.95 -4.09 11.38
C TYR A 66 8.59 -3.57 10.11
N TYR A 67 9.24 -4.44 9.37
CA TYR A 67 9.80 -4.15 8.07
C TYR A 67 9.58 -5.32 7.14
N THR A 68 9.01 -5.06 5.98
CA THR A 68 8.83 -6.01 4.90
C THR A 68 9.66 -5.58 3.71
N TRP A 69 10.42 -6.50 3.14
CA TRP A 69 11.09 -6.34 1.87
C TRP A 69 10.76 -7.51 0.96
N VAL A 70 10.11 -7.22 -0.14
CA VAL A 70 9.82 -8.19 -1.19
C VAL A 70 10.95 -8.14 -2.22
N ARG A 71 11.69 -9.23 -2.33
CA ARG A 71 12.83 -9.36 -3.24
C ARG A 71 12.37 -9.50 -4.68
N ALA A 72 11.43 -10.41 -4.91
CA ALA A 72 10.91 -10.74 -6.23
C ALA A 72 9.42 -11.06 -6.13
N HIS A 73 8.67 -10.66 -7.14
CA HIS A 73 7.29 -11.01 -7.36
C HIS A 73 7.13 -11.22 -8.87
N ASP A 74 7.13 -12.48 -9.26
CA ASP A 74 7.11 -12.93 -10.65
C ASP A 74 5.73 -13.51 -10.96
N PHE A 75 5.18 -13.18 -12.10
CA PHE A 75 3.91 -13.65 -12.61
C PHE A 75 4.06 -14.27 -13.99
N GLN A 76 3.33 -15.34 -14.25
CA GLN A 76 3.25 -15.97 -15.55
C GLN A 76 1.81 -16.43 -15.78
N GLN A 77 1.12 -15.86 -16.75
CA GLN A 77 -0.31 -16.10 -16.95
C GLN A 77 -0.59 -17.50 -17.48
N PHE A 78 0.17 -17.96 -18.45
CA PHE A 78 0.07 -19.32 -18.99
C PHE A 78 1.44 -19.99 -19.06
N GLU A 79 1.45 -21.31 -19.01
CA GLU A 79 2.67 -22.07 -19.25
C GLU A 79 3.21 -21.79 -20.64
N GLY A 80 4.47 -21.37 -20.73
CA GLY A 80 5.14 -20.98 -21.99
C GLY A 80 5.15 -19.48 -22.26
N ASP A 81 4.35 -18.68 -21.57
CA ASP A 81 4.45 -17.22 -21.64
C ASP A 81 5.71 -16.71 -20.94
N PRO A 82 6.18 -15.50 -21.27
CA PRO A 82 7.24 -14.84 -20.52
C PRO A 82 6.87 -14.69 -19.05
N VAL A 83 7.86 -14.81 -18.18
CA VAL A 83 7.70 -14.46 -16.76
C VAL A 83 7.84 -12.95 -16.62
N GLU A 84 6.86 -12.31 -16.03
CA GLU A 84 6.80 -10.88 -15.81
C GLU A 84 7.25 -10.54 -14.39
N ASP A 85 8.10 -9.52 -14.23
CA ASP A 85 8.48 -8.95 -12.93
C ASP A 85 7.43 -7.89 -12.55
N GLU A 86 6.60 -8.20 -11.56
CA GLU A 86 5.54 -7.32 -11.05
C GLU A 86 6.07 -6.01 -10.42
N PHE A 87 7.37 -5.90 -10.23
CA PHE A 87 8.03 -4.67 -9.80
C PHE A 87 8.61 -3.85 -10.96
N ALA A 88 8.47 -4.31 -12.18
CA ALA A 88 8.87 -3.52 -13.33
C ALA A 88 7.96 -2.30 -13.49
N VAL A 89 8.49 -1.24 -14.04
CA VAL A 89 7.67 -0.12 -14.51
C VAL A 89 6.76 -0.63 -15.60
N ASN A 90 5.48 -0.27 -15.58
CA ASN A 90 4.44 -0.75 -16.50
C ASN A 90 4.03 -2.23 -16.35
N SER A 91 4.32 -2.85 -15.21
CA SER A 91 3.83 -4.21 -14.93
C SER A 91 2.31 -4.27 -14.74
N GLY A 92 1.65 -3.15 -14.54
CA GLY A 92 0.24 -3.09 -14.14
C GLY A 92 0.01 -3.33 -12.65
N PHE A 93 1.07 -3.58 -11.88
CA PHE A 93 1.03 -3.82 -10.44
C PHE A 93 1.77 -2.72 -9.68
N ASP A 94 1.03 -1.79 -9.13
CA ASP A 94 1.55 -0.66 -8.35
C ASP A 94 1.80 -1.07 -6.90
N ILE A 95 2.72 -1.99 -6.65
CA ILE A 95 3.05 -2.45 -5.30
C ILE A 95 4.44 -1.99 -4.84
N PRO A 96 4.58 -1.54 -3.58
CA PRO A 96 5.89 -1.16 -3.06
C PRO A 96 6.71 -2.40 -2.66
N ARG A 97 7.99 -2.42 -3.05
CA ARG A 97 8.93 -3.46 -2.59
C ARG A 97 9.16 -3.46 -1.09
N THR A 98 8.94 -2.32 -0.43
CA THR A 98 9.22 -2.19 1.00
C THR A 98 8.10 -1.49 1.73
N LYS A 99 7.74 -2.01 2.91
CA LYS A 99 6.87 -1.35 3.88
C LYS A 99 7.54 -1.38 5.25
N ALA A 100 7.35 -0.35 6.04
CA ALA A 100 7.81 -0.33 7.41
C ALA A 100 6.81 0.38 8.31
N SER A 101 6.74 -0.05 9.56
CA SER A 101 6.08 0.70 10.62
C SER A 101 6.87 0.61 11.91
N ALA A 102 6.81 1.66 12.71
CA ALA A 102 7.41 1.68 14.02
C ALA A 102 6.55 2.46 15.00
N SER A 103 6.50 2.01 16.24
CA SER A 103 5.82 2.72 17.33
C SER A 103 6.73 2.83 18.54
N VAL A 104 6.61 3.94 19.23
CA VAL A 104 7.11 4.12 20.58
C VAL A 104 5.94 4.55 21.47
N SER A 105 5.69 3.77 22.52
CA SER A 105 4.72 4.10 23.58
C SER A 105 5.46 4.36 24.87
N TRP A 106 5.07 5.42 25.55
CA TRP A 106 5.56 5.80 26.87
C TRP A 106 4.42 5.77 27.87
N GLU A 107 4.64 5.14 29.02
CA GLU A 107 3.67 5.05 30.10
C GLU A 107 4.31 5.53 31.40
N ARG A 108 3.59 6.42 32.10
CA ARG A 108 3.98 6.88 33.44
C ARG A 108 2.77 7.30 34.23
N ASN A 109 2.52 6.67 35.37
CA ASN A 109 1.36 6.92 36.22
C ASN A 109 0.06 6.83 35.41
N ALA A 110 -0.69 7.93 35.35
CA ALA A 110 -1.96 8.03 34.61
C ALA A 110 -1.79 8.38 33.13
N TRP A 111 -0.57 8.64 32.66
CA TRP A 111 -0.30 9.08 31.30
C TRP A 111 0.18 7.94 30.41
N THR A 112 -0.34 7.90 29.20
CA THR A 112 0.19 7.10 28.09
C THR A 112 0.31 7.99 26.87
N ALA A 113 1.47 7.98 26.21
CA ALA A 113 1.69 8.67 24.95
C ALA A 113 2.27 7.70 23.94
N THR A 114 1.81 7.77 22.68
CA THR A 114 2.29 6.92 21.61
C THR A 114 2.58 7.76 20.38
N LEU A 115 3.72 7.50 19.76
CA LEU A 115 4.06 7.96 18.41
C LEU A 115 4.18 6.74 17.51
N HIS A 116 3.48 6.76 16.39
CA HIS A 116 3.51 5.73 15.37
C HIS A 116 3.95 6.35 14.04
N GLY A 117 4.84 5.66 13.33
CA GLY A 117 5.29 6.07 12.00
C GLY A 117 5.15 4.91 11.03
N GLU A 118 4.72 5.25 9.83
CA GLU A 118 4.60 4.33 8.69
C GLU A 118 5.43 4.82 7.53
N ARG A 119 6.02 3.89 6.80
CA ARG A 119 6.73 4.13 5.56
C ARG A 119 6.19 3.22 4.48
N LEU A 120 5.72 3.82 3.40
CA LEU A 120 5.47 3.14 2.13
C LEU A 120 6.70 3.33 1.25
N GLY A 121 7.20 2.25 0.66
CA GLY A 121 8.33 2.28 -0.27
C GLY A 121 8.00 3.03 -1.54
N LYS A 122 8.95 3.05 -2.47
CA LYS A 122 8.71 3.59 -3.82
C LYS A 122 7.60 2.79 -4.50
N LEU A 123 6.78 3.49 -5.27
CA LEU A 123 5.81 2.92 -6.19
C LEU A 123 6.19 3.27 -7.62
N PRO A 124 5.93 2.40 -8.61
CA PRO A 124 5.98 2.82 -10.01
C PRO A 124 4.91 3.86 -10.28
N THR A 125 5.06 4.63 -11.33
CA THR A 125 4.00 5.50 -11.83
C THR A 125 2.92 4.69 -12.55
N SER A 126 1.75 5.29 -12.79
CA SER A 126 0.60 4.65 -13.41
C SER A 126 0.89 4.06 -14.80
N ASP A 127 0.01 3.17 -15.28
CA ASP A 127 0.05 2.56 -16.63
C ASP A 127 0.00 3.57 -17.79
N SER A 128 -0.39 4.81 -17.52
CA SER A 128 -0.34 5.89 -18.52
C SER A 128 1.07 6.41 -18.78
N TYR A 129 2.05 5.87 -18.11
CA TYR A 129 3.44 6.27 -18.13
C TYR A 129 4.01 6.43 -19.55
N ASP A 130 3.81 5.44 -20.43
CA ASP A 130 4.35 5.48 -21.79
C ASP A 130 3.77 6.60 -22.67
N GLN A 131 2.65 7.19 -22.27
CA GLN A 131 1.97 8.24 -23.03
C GLN A 131 2.33 9.66 -22.57
N ILE A 132 2.76 9.82 -21.32
CA ILE A 132 2.91 11.12 -20.67
C ILE A 132 4.34 11.33 -20.16
N PHE A 133 5.06 10.25 -19.91
CA PHE A 133 6.41 10.31 -19.36
C PHE A 133 7.41 10.82 -20.38
N ASP A 134 8.10 11.89 -20.03
CA ASP A 134 9.23 12.43 -20.78
C ASP A 134 10.47 12.49 -19.88
N PRO A 135 11.45 11.58 -20.06
CA PRO A 135 12.69 11.59 -19.29
C PRO A 135 13.53 12.86 -19.54
N GLU A 136 13.39 13.51 -20.70
CA GLU A 136 14.13 14.73 -21.03
C GLU A 136 13.60 15.92 -20.24
N ASP A 137 12.31 15.92 -19.86
CA ASP A 137 11.70 16.90 -18.96
C ASP A 137 11.99 16.63 -17.48
N GLY A 138 12.72 15.55 -17.17
CA GLY A 138 13.09 15.17 -15.81
C GLY A 138 12.04 14.39 -15.05
N ASP A 139 11.06 13.84 -15.74
CA ASP A 139 10.05 12.98 -15.16
C ASP A 139 10.66 11.71 -14.54
N SER A 140 10.03 11.23 -13.48
CA SER A 140 10.47 10.03 -12.78
C SER A 140 9.46 8.91 -12.97
N ALA A 141 9.94 7.74 -13.38
CA ALA A 141 9.17 6.51 -13.40
C ALA A 141 8.72 6.03 -12.01
N TRP A 142 9.08 6.76 -10.96
CA TRP A 142 8.88 6.33 -9.60
C TRP A 142 8.32 7.44 -8.72
N ILE A 143 7.28 7.12 -7.97
CA ILE A 143 6.81 7.90 -6.85
C ILE A 143 7.74 7.62 -5.66
N SER A 144 8.27 8.67 -5.05
CA SER A 144 9.18 8.56 -3.91
C SER A 144 8.49 7.92 -2.71
N ALA A 145 9.29 7.25 -1.87
CA ALA A 145 8.80 6.69 -0.61
C ALA A 145 8.14 7.76 0.27
N THR A 146 7.02 7.41 0.87
CA THR A 146 6.25 8.31 1.73
C THR A 146 6.31 7.88 3.19
N TYR A 147 6.17 8.88 4.08
CA TYR A 147 6.16 8.70 5.52
C TYR A 147 4.94 9.39 6.10
N ARG A 148 4.22 8.69 6.98
CA ARG A 148 3.09 9.21 7.74
C ARG A 148 3.32 8.96 9.21
N TYR A 149 2.94 9.92 10.05
CA TYR A 149 3.10 9.82 11.51
C TYR A 149 1.77 10.11 12.18
N ASN A 150 1.45 9.30 13.19
CA ASN A 150 0.27 9.45 14.03
C ASN A 150 0.74 9.55 15.48
N ALA A 151 0.04 10.33 16.28
CA ALA A 151 0.35 10.50 17.70
C ALA A 151 -0.91 10.38 18.54
N SER A 152 -0.75 9.87 19.75
CA SER A 152 -1.83 9.88 20.73
C SER A 152 -1.29 10.18 22.12
N VAL A 153 -2.15 10.83 22.93
CA VAL A 153 -1.92 10.98 24.36
C VAL A 153 -3.21 10.64 25.10
N GLN A 154 -3.08 9.86 26.15
CA GLN A 154 -4.19 9.43 27.00
C GLN A 154 -3.88 9.77 28.45
N TYR A 155 -4.91 10.21 29.17
CA TYR A 155 -4.88 10.39 30.61
C TYR A 155 -5.99 9.57 31.29
N ALA A 156 -5.63 8.72 32.21
CA ALA A 156 -6.54 7.94 33.04
C ALA A 156 -6.82 8.70 34.35
N PHE A 157 -8.03 9.25 34.52
CA PHE A 157 -8.43 9.93 35.76
C PHE A 157 -8.52 8.93 36.92
N ASN A 158 -9.00 7.72 36.62
CA ASN A 158 -9.13 6.60 37.52
C ASN A 158 -9.39 5.31 36.70
N ASP A 159 -9.71 4.20 37.35
CA ASP A 159 -9.95 2.91 36.67
C ASP A 159 -11.20 2.91 35.78
N HIS A 160 -12.08 3.90 35.96
CA HIS A 160 -13.33 4.00 35.21
C HIS A 160 -13.32 5.07 34.13
N ALA A 161 -12.52 6.12 34.26
CA ALA A 161 -12.56 7.27 33.36
C ALA A 161 -11.22 7.55 32.70
N ARG A 162 -11.22 7.71 31.39
CA ARG A 162 -10.05 8.11 30.60
C ARG A 162 -10.42 9.09 29.50
N LEU A 163 -9.49 9.94 29.15
CA LEU A 163 -9.57 10.86 28.03
C LEU A 163 -8.39 10.61 27.09
N SER A 164 -8.65 10.50 25.80
CA SER A 164 -7.63 10.31 24.76
C SER A 164 -7.76 11.37 23.68
N LEU A 165 -6.63 11.93 23.28
CA LEU A 165 -6.49 12.74 22.07
C LEU A 165 -5.64 11.94 21.08
N VAL A 166 -6.16 11.76 19.88
CA VAL A 166 -5.44 11.10 18.76
C VAL A 166 -5.32 12.12 17.63
N VAL A 167 -4.13 12.18 17.05
CA VAL A 167 -3.83 12.99 15.87
C VAL A 167 -3.34 12.08 14.78
N ASP A 168 -4.14 11.87 13.76
CA ASP A 168 -3.73 11.19 12.55
C ASP A 168 -3.05 12.17 11.60
N ASN A 169 -2.06 11.66 10.86
CA ASN A 169 -1.28 12.45 9.94
C ASN A 169 -0.70 13.72 10.60
N LEU A 170 0.08 13.53 11.66
CA LEU A 170 0.60 14.58 12.55
C LEU A 170 1.24 15.76 11.80
N PHE A 171 1.90 15.50 10.67
CA PHE A 171 2.58 16.52 9.88
C PHE A 171 1.78 17.00 8.66
N ASP A 172 0.51 16.61 8.55
CA ASP A 172 -0.38 16.95 7.43
C ASP A 172 0.22 16.60 6.07
N LYS A 173 0.85 15.43 6.00
CA LYS A 173 1.51 14.96 4.78
C LYS A 173 0.46 14.67 3.72
N GLN A 174 0.54 15.38 2.61
CA GLN A 174 -0.32 15.15 1.46
C GLN A 174 0.21 13.98 0.62
N PRO A 175 -0.66 13.23 -0.08
CA PRO A 175 -0.24 12.25 -1.06
C PRO A 175 0.71 12.83 -2.11
N PRO A 176 1.70 12.07 -2.56
CA PRO A 176 2.54 12.50 -3.66
C PRO A 176 1.70 12.55 -4.95
N LYS A 177 1.86 13.60 -5.74
CA LYS A 177 1.26 13.63 -7.07
C LYS A 177 1.99 12.68 -7.99
N ASP A 178 1.22 11.96 -8.79
CA ASP A 178 1.71 11.16 -9.89
C ASP A 178 1.39 11.91 -11.19
N ALA A 179 2.43 12.34 -11.92
CA ALA A 179 2.28 13.09 -13.16
C ALA A 179 1.62 12.26 -14.27
N THR A 180 1.64 10.94 -14.14
CA THR A 180 1.03 10.02 -15.11
C THR A 180 -0.46 9.75 -14.85
N TYR A 181 -0.99 10.18 -13.71
CA TYR A 181 -2.42 10.13 -13.42
C TYR A 181 -3.15 11.28 -14.11
N THR A 182 -3.97 10.97 -15.10
CA THR A 182 -4.70 11.97 -15.92
C THR A 182 -5.99 12.48 -15.30
N ALA A 183 -6.45 11.84 -14.21
CA ALA A 183 -7.71 12.18 -13.53
C ALA A 183 -7.47 12.59 -12.07
N TYR A 184 -8.38 13.43 -11.55
CA TYR A 184 -8.40 13.75 -10.13
C TYR A 184 -8.59 12.47 -9.28
N PRO A 185 -7.85 12.30 -8.20
CA PRO A 185 -7.02 13.28 -7.47
C PRO A 185 -5.54 13.32 -7.85
N TYR A 186 -5.13 12.75 -8.98
CA TYR A 186 -3.76 12.74 -9.51
C TYR A 186 -2.77 11.91 -8.67
N TYR A 187 -3.24 10.85 -8.02
CA TYR A 187 -2.48 9.84 -7.30
C TYR A 187 -3.35 8.59 -7.08
N ASP A 188 -2.70 7.46 -6.81
CA ASP A 188 -3.40 6.20 -6.55
C ASP A 188 -4.05 6.20 -5.16
N ILE A 189 -5.39 6.19 -5.13
CA ILE A 189 -6.20 6.16 -3.91
C ILE A 189 -6.14 4.80 -3.19
N SER A 190 -5.63 3.75 -3.83
CA SER A 190 -5.44 2.43 -3.20
C SER A 190 -4.30 2.47 -2.16
N TRP A 191 -3.35 3.39 -2.33
CA TRP A 191 -2.18 3.52 -1.48
C TRP A 191 -2.19 4.77 -0.60
N PHE A 192 -2.91 5.80 -1.01
CA PHE A 192 -2.86 7.10 -0.34
C PHE A 192 -4.25 7.56 0.08
N ASP A 193 -4.36 7.90 1.36
CA ASP A 193 -5.57 8.50 1.91
C ASP A 193 -5.62 10.00 1.56
N THR A 194 -6.78 10.45 1.11
CA THR A 194 -7.06 11.86 0.79
C THR A 194 -7.22 12.75 2.02
N VAL A 195 -7.46 12.13 3.18
CA VAL A 195 -7.73 12.87 4.41
C VAL A 195 -6.41 13.39 4.98
N GLY A 196 -6.30 14.69 5.13
CA GLY A 196 -5.19 15.36 5.78
C GLY A 196 -5.15 15.06 7.28
N ARG A 197 -4.55 15.95 8.05
CA ARG A 197 -4.49 15.80 9.50
C ARG A 197 -5.87 15.84 10.14
N THR A 198 -6.15 14.84 10.98
CA THR A 198 -7.41 14.74 11.74
C THR A 198 -7.16 14.62 13.24
N TYR A 199 -8.10 15.09 14.02
CA TYR A 199 -8.06 15.07 15.46
C TYR A 199 -9.27 14.32 15.99
N TYR A 200 -9.04 13.37 16.89
CA TYR A 200 -10.09 12.65 17.60
C TYR A 200 -9.92 12.86 19.09
N LEU A 201 -11.01 13.25 19.74
CA LEU A 201 -11.11 13.33 21.20
C LEU A 201 -12.08 12.25 21.66
N GLU A 202 -11.60 11.31 22.47
CA GLU A 202 -12.39 10.22 23.00
C GLU A 202 -12.42 10.28 24.52
N PHE A 203 -13.63 10.23 25.09
CA PHE A 203 -13.84 10.06 26.52
C PHE A 203 -14.48 8.69 26.76
N THR A 204 -13.79 7.85 27.50
CA THR A 204 -14.27 6.52 27.88
C THR A 204 -14.67 6.51 29.34
N TRP A 205 -15.89 6.02 29.62
CA TRP A 205 -16.36 5.79 30.97
C TRP A 205 -16.86 4.33 31.12
N LYS A 206 -16.35 3.61 32.12
CA LYS A 206 -16.79 2.26 32.45
C LYS A 206 -17.82 2.29 33.58
N PHE A 207 -19.03 1.80 33.31
CA PHE A 207 -20.09 1.69 34.28
C PHE A 207 -20.14 0.27 34.85
N GLY A 208 -20.20 0.14 36.18
CA GLY A 208 -20.45 -1.12 36.88
C GLY A 208 -19.35 -2.15 36.67
N GLY A 209 -18.84 -2.67 37.74
CA GLY A 209 -17.84 -3.74 37.77
C GLY A 209 -16.75 -3.40 38.78
N ASN A 210 -16.52 -4.33 39.68
CA ASN A 210 -15.32 -4.30 40.52
C ASN A 210 -14.11 -4.43 39.58
N ALA A 211 -13.13 -3.55 39.74
CA ALA A 211 -11.82 -3.71 39.10
C ALA A 211 -11.32 -5.13 39.45
N LEU A 212 -10.97 -5.91 38.42
CA LEU A 212 -10.27 -7.19 38.57
C LEU A 212 -8.79 -6.92 38.79
#